data_4983e0b6c276609d755bcec77776b06d
#
_entry.id   4983e0b6c276609d755bcec77776b06d
#
_cell.length_a   1.000
_cell.length_b   1.000
_cell.length_c   1.000
_cell.angle_alpha   90.00
_cell.angle_beta   90.00
_cell.angle_gamma   90.00
#
_symmetry.space_group_name_H-M   'P 1'
#
loop_
_entity.id
_entity.type
_entity.pdbx_description
1 polymer ?
#
loop_
_entity_poly.entity_id
_entity_poly.type
_entity_poly.pdbx_seq_one_letter_code
_entity_poly.pdbx_strand_id
1 'polypeptide(L)'
;GRYDDYGEEMLRIKDRQGREMLYGPTNEELITDVFRSSIKSYKSLPQILYHIQWKFRDEIRPRFGVMRCKEFYMKDAYSFDLTEDEAKKSYNKMFFSYLKTFDRLGLKAIPMAADTGPIGGDLSHEFIILAETGESQIYADKRIFQLDLSKYESTESSLSKMRKDFSNFYSATDEKFDEKKFNETVDKNNQIRT
;
A
#
# COMPACT_ATOMS: atom_id res chain seq x y z
N GLY A 1 11.54 18.32 7.37
CA GLY A 1 11.28 17.10 6.62
C GLY A 1 11.90 15.88 7.29
N ARG A 2 11.60 14.71 6.79
CA ARG A 2 11.95 13.40 7.36
C ARG A 2 13.33 12.90 6.91
N TYR A 3 14.32 13.77 6.88
CA TYR A 3 15.67 13.47 6.39
C TYR A 3 16.32 12.28 7.13
N ASP A 4 16.17 12.25 8.44
CA ASP A 4 16.75 11.21 9.29
C ASP A 4 15.84 9.97 9.36
N ASP A 5 14.51 10.14 9.27
CA ASP A 5 13.54 9.07 9.37
C ASP A 5 13.61 8.09 8.19
N TYR A 6 13.97 8.56 6.99
CA TYR A 6 14.14 7.70 5.81
C TYR A 6 15.46 6.90 5.82
N GLY A 7 16.37 7.22 6.73
CA GLY A 7 17.61 6.46 6.90
C GLY A 7 18.50 6.44 5.65
N GLU A 8 19.13 5.29 5.43
CA GLU A 8 20.11 5.09 4.34
C GLU A 8 19.49 4.84 2.97
N GLU A 9 18.20 4.53 2.90
CA GLU A 9 17.50 4.30 1.62
C GLU A 9 17.36 5.57 0.78
N MET A 10 17.45 6.74 1.41
CA MET A 10 17.39 8.02 0.71
C MET A 10 18.70 8.30 -0.02
N LEU A 11 18.63 8.46 -1.35
CA LEU A 11 19.80 8.83 -2.14
C LEU A 11 20.26 10.25 -1.80
N ARG A 12 21.49 10.37 -1.32
CA ARG A 12 22.18 11.61 -0.98
C ARG A 12 23.31 11.85 -1.95
N ILE A 13 23.29 12.97 -2.63
CA ILE A 13 24.27 13.35 -3.62
C ILE A 13 24.84 14.72 -3.35
N LYS A 14 26.03 15.00 -3.87
CA LYS A 14 26.60 16.34 -3.86
C LYS A 14 26.72 16.86 -5.27
N ASP A 15 26.31 18.11 -5.48
CA ASP A 15 26.51 18.77 -6.75
C ASP A 15 27.99 19.21 -6.92
N ARG A 16 28.33 19.77 -8.09
CA ARG A 16 29.68 20.24 -8.37
C ARG A 16 30.16 21.40 -7.48
N GLN A 17 29.24 22.04 -6.78
CA GLN A 17 29.53 23.11 -5.83
C GLN A 17 29.63 22.61 -4.38
N GLY A 18 29.49 21.28 -4.17
CA GLY A 18 29.55 20.66 -2.85
C GLY A 18 28.24 20.76 -2.05
N ARG A 19 27.14 21.24 -2.66
CA ARG A 19 25.84 21.32 -2.00
C ARG A 19 25.21 19.95 -1.92
N GLU A 20 24.67 19.62 -0.75
CA GLU A 20 23.93 18.38 -0.56
C GLU A 20 22.56 18.46 -1.24
N MET A 21 22.22 17.42 -1.97
CA MET A 21 20.95 17.24 -2.64
C MET A 21 20.38 15.88 -2.27
N LEU A 22 19.06 15.78 -2.24
CA LEU A 22 18.31 14.57 -1.91
C LEU A 22 17.46 14.15 -3.09
N TYR A 23 17.38 12.86 -3.31
CA TYR A 23 16.36 12.27 -4.16
C TYR A 23 15.37 11.51 -3.27
N GLY A 24 14.13 12.02 -3.16
CA GLY A 24 13.13 11.45 -2.26
C GLY A 24 12.74 10.02 -2.69
N PRO A 25 12.75 9.06 -1.76
CA PRO A 25 12.32 7.68 -2.03
C PRO A 25 10.80 7.56 -2.22
N THR A 26 10.06 8.55 -1.79
CA THR A 26 8.60 8.72 -1.92
C THR A 26 8.26 10.21 -1.87
N ASN A 27 7.03 10.60 -2.22
CA ASN A 27 6.71 12.01 -2.48
C ASN A 27 5.61 12.60 -1.59
N GLU A 28 5.33 12.05 -0.43
CA GLU A 28 4.34 12.58 0.51
C GLU A 28 4.60 14.06 0.83
N GLU A 29 5.83 14.41 1.14
CA GLU A 29 6.20 15.79 1.49
C GLU A 29 6.09 16.72 0.28
N LEU A 30 6.59 16.29 -0.88
CA LEU A 30 6.53 17.07 -2.11
C LEU A 30 5.09 17.39 -2.52
N ILE A 31 4.23 16.35 -2.54
CA ILE A 31 2.83 16.53 -2.91
C ILE A 31 2.07 17.36 -1.88
N THR A 32 2.41 17.24 -0.60
CA THR A 32 1.84 18.09 0.45
C THR A 32 2.20 19.56 0.24
N ASP A 33 3.41 19.88 -0.16
CA ASP A 33 3.82 21.25 -0.48
C ASP A 33 3.11 21.79 -1.72
N VAL A 34 2.99 20.98 -2.78
CA VAL A 34 2.21 21.33 -3.96
C VAL A 34 0.75 21.60 -3.59
N PHE A 35 0.14 20.71 -2.80
CA PHE A 35 -1.21 20.86 -2.31
C PHE A 35 -1.38 22.16 -1.51
N ARG A 36 -0.52 22.40 -0.52
CA ARG A 36 -0.53 23.61 0.33
C ARG A 36 -0.46 24.90 -0.49
N SER A 37 0.34 24.91 -1.54
CA SER A 37 0.50 26.09 -2.40
C SER A 37 -0.72 26.33 -3.31
N SER A 38 -1.40 25.26 -3.73
CA SER A 38 -2.45 25.29 -4.73
C SER A 38 -3.85 25.44 -4.13
N ILE A 39 -4.12 24.86 -2.97
CA ILE A 39 -5.44 24.85 -2.34
C ILE A 39 -5.61 26.06 -1.43
N LYS A 40 -6.66 26.83 -1.68
CA LYS A 40 -6.98 28.05 -0.93
C LYS A 40 -8.21 27.94 -0.02
N SER A 41 -8.97 26.84 -0.16
CA SER A 41 -10.19 26.65 0.63
C SER A 41 -10.45 25.18 0.91
N TYR A 42 -10.93 24.88 2.11
CA TYR A 42 -11.40 23.54 2.49
C TYR A 42 -12.57 23.04 1.61
N LYS A 43 -13.28 23.95 0.96
CA LYS A 43 -14.37 23.59 0.02
C LYS A 43 -13.88 22.84 -1.24
N SER A 44 -12.56 22.84 -1.47
CA SER A 44 -11.94 22.07 -2.56
C SER A 44 -11.65 20.61 -2.17
N LEU A 45 -11.92 20.21 -0.93
CA LEU A 45 -11.74 18.85 -0.43
C LEU A 45 -13.03 18.02 -0.59
N PRO A 46 -12.96 16.71 -0.69
CA PRO A 46 -11.73 15.90 -0.74
C PRO A 46 -11.03 15.96 -2.09
N GLN A 47 -9.71 15.75 -2.12
CA GLN A 47 -8.94 15.62 -3.36
C GLN A 47 -8.01 14.41 -3.31
N ILE A 48 -7.84 13.76 -4.46
CA ILE A 48 -6.84 12.70 -4.65
C ILE A 48 -5.93 13.16 -5.78
N LEU A 49 -4.67 13.41 -5.46
CA LEU A 49 -3.62 13.71 -6.41
C LEU A 49 -2.81 12.45 -6.70
N TYR A 50 -2.35 12.29 -7.92
CA TYR A 50 -1.47 11.18 -8.26
C TYR A 50 -0.44 11.61 -9.28
N HIS A 51 0.65 10.87 -9.35
CA HIS A 51 1.59 10.97 -10.44
C HIS A 51 2.23 9.60 -10.75
N ILE A 52 2.86 9.52 -11.91
CA ILE A 52 3.57 8.35 -12.39
C ILE A 52 4.96 8.83 -12.77
N GLN A 53 5.97 8.40 -12.03
CA GLN A 53 7.34 8.84 -12.25
C GLN A 53 8.37 7.87 -11.68
N TRP A 54 9.61 8.12 -12.03
CA TRP A 54 10.77 7.42 -11.48
C TRP A 54 10.93 7.70 -10.00
N LYS A 55 11.24 6.62 -9.26
CA LYS A 55 11.71 6.65 -7.87
C LYS A 55 13.08 6.06 -7.80
N PHE A 56 13.84 6.47 -6.82
CA PHE A 56 15.10 5.88 -6.47
C PHE A 56 15.15 5.58 -4.98
N ARG A 57 15.54 4.34 -4.65
CA ARG A 57 15.85 3.93 -3.28
C ARG A 57 17.21 3.25 -3.30
N ASP A 58 18.08 3.60 -2.38
CA ASP A 58 19.41 2.99 -2.31
C ASP A 58 19.34 1.60 -1.69
N GLU A 59 18.62 0.71 -2.38
CA GLU A 59 18.39 -0.66 -1.99
C GLU A 59 19.70 -1.41 -1.87
N ILE A 60 19.97 -1.97 -0.69
CA ILE A 60 21.22 -2.65 -0.40
C ILE A 60 21.34 -4.01 -1.10
N ARG A 61 20.20 -4.65 -1.43
CA ARG A 61 20.16 -5.99 -2.04
C ARG A 61 19.19 -6.04 -3.22
N PRO A 62 19.51 -5.36 -4.34
CA PRO A 62 18.69 -5.47 -5.55
C PRO A 62 18.65 -6.93 -6.01
N ARG A 63 17.45 -7.41 -6.36
CA ARG A 63 17.23 -8.80 -6.80
C ARG A 63 15.91 -8.97 -7.54
N PHE A 64 15.73 -10.14 -8.16
CA PHE A 64 14.52 -10.48 -8.92
C PHE A 64 14.20 -9.51 -10.07
N GLY A 65 15.23 -8.99 -10.74
CA GLY A 65 15.07 -8.08 -11.86
C GLY A 65 14.33 -6.81 -11.49
N VAL A 66 13.17 -6.57 -12.10
CA VAL A 66 12.35 -5.38 -11.86
C VAL A 66 11.58 -5.41 -10.54
N MET A 67 11.55 -6.52 -9.83
CA MET A 67 10.75 -6.67 -8.60
C MET A 67 11.37 -5.92 -7.42
N ARG A 68 12.72 -5.88 -7.34
CA ARG A 68 13.43 -5.18 -6.28
C ARG A 68 14.70 -4.55 -6.83
N CYS A 69 14.62 -3.31 -7.24
CA CYS A 69 15.71 -2.55 -7.87
C CYS A 69 15.86 -1.17 -7.22
N LYS A 70 16.98 -0.52 -7.49
CA LYS A 70 17.26 0.83 -6.96
C LYS A 70 16.47 1.92 -7.67
N GLU A 71 16.22 1.75 -8.94
CA GLU A 71 15.47 2.68 -9.79
C GLU A 71 14.25 1.98 -10.37
N PHE A 72 13.07 2.56 -10.18
CA PHE A 72 11.82 1.96 -10.63
C PHE A 72 10.75 3.01 -10.93
N TYR A 73 9.79 2.60 -11.73
CA TYR A 73 8.65 3.44 -12.10
C TYR A 73 7.49 3.15 -11.16
N MET A 74 6.96 4.19 -10.52
CA MET A 74 5.88 4.06 -9.55
C MET A 74 4.74 5.01 -9.90
N LYS A 75 3.51 4.50 -9.82
CA LYS A 75 2.31 5.32 -9.67
C LYS A 75 2.00 5.41 -8.19
N ASP A 76 2.03 6.59 -7.65
CA ASP A 76 1.62 6.89 -6.29
C ASP A 76 0.45 7.88 -6.29
N ALA A 77 -0.41 7.78 -5.29
CA ALA A 77 -1.57 8.65 -5.12
C ALA A 77 -1.69 9.09 -3.65
N TYR A 78 -2.20 10.30 -3.46
CA TYR A 78 -2.23 10.99 -2.18
C TYR A 78 -3.61 11.60 -1.99
N SER A 79 -4.32 11.21 -0.93
CA SER A 79 -5.61 11.79 -0.60
C SER A 79 -5.48 12.90 0.43
N PHE A 80 -6.29 13.93 0.26
CA PHE A 80 -6.41 15.06 1.17
C PHE A 80 -7.89 15.21 1.51
N ASP A 81 -8.20 14.99 2.76
CA ASP A 81 -9.56 14.92 3.26
C ASP A 81 -9.72 15.86 4.47
N LEU A 82 -10.94 16.28 4.76
CA LEU A 82 -11.19 17.24 5.83
C LEU A 82 -11.23 16.58 7.21
N THR A 83 -11.68 15.33 7.26
CA THR A 83 -11.83 14.55 8.48
C THR A 83 -11.23 13.16 8.33
N GLU A 84 -10.94 12.50 9.44
CA GLU A 84 -10.48 11.12 9.44
C GLU A 84 -11.50 10.16 8.78
N ASP A 85 -12.78 10.39 8.98
CA ASP A 85 -13.83 9.57 8.36
C ASP A 85 -13.85 9.72 6.84
N GLU A 86 -13.62 10.92 6.33
CA GLU A 86 -13.46 11.16 4.89
C GLU A 86 -12.19 10.51 4.35
N ALA A 87 -11.09 10.58 5.09
CA ALA A 87 -9.85 9.88 4.72
C ALA A 87 -10.06 8.37 4.65
N LYS A 88 -10.81 7.76 5.57
CA LYS A 88 -11.21 6.34 5.50
C LYS A 88 -12.03 6.01 4.26
N LYS A 89 -12.90 6.92 3.81
CA LYS A 89 -13.66 6.76 2.56
C LYS A 89 -12.73 6.79 1.34
N SER A 90 -11.79 7.73 1.30
CA SER A 90 -10.77 7.79 0.25
C SER A 90 -9.89 6.54 0.25
N TYR A 91 -9.50 6.05 1.43
CA TYR A 91 -8.78 4.79 1.58
C TYR A 91 -9.55 3.59 1.00
N ASN A 92 -10.84 3.47 1.29
CA ASN A 92 -11.69 2.38 0.76
C ASN A 92 -11.79 2.43 -0.77
N LYS A 93 -11.83 3.64 -1.37
CA LYS A 93 -11.79 3.82 -2.83
C LYS A 93 -10.47 3.29 -3.42
N MET A 94 -9.34 3.61 -2.79
CA MET A 94 -8.03 3.14 -3.23
C MET A 94 -7.88 1.64 -3.05
N PHE A 95 -8.33 1.08 -1.93
CA PHE A 95 -8.34 -0.35 -1.68
C PHE A 95 -9.10 -1.11 -2.80
N PHE A 96 -10.29 -0.65 -3.15
CA PHE A 96 -11.06 -1.22 -4.26
C PHE A 96 -10.36 -1.06 -5.61
N SER A 97 -9.78 0.12 -5.86
CA SER A 97 -9.06 0.37 -7.10
C SER A 97 -7.88 -0.56 -7.29
N TYR A 98 -7.11 -0.85 -6.23
CA TYR A 98 -6.01 -1.80 -6.27
C TYR A 98 -6.50 -3.22 -6.55
N LEU A 99 -7.52 -3.69 -5.84
CA LEU A 99 -8.09 -5.02 -6.11
C LEU A 99 -8.56 -5.16 -7.55
N LYS A 100 -9.27 -4.15 -8.08
CA LYS A 100 -9.69 -4.14 -9.50
C LYS A 100 -8.52 -4.08 -10.47
N THR A 101 -7.45 -3.39 -10.13
CA THR A 101 -6.25 -3.32 -10.96
C THR A 101 -5.59 -4.70 -11.05
N PHE A 102 -5.39 -5.37 -9.93
CA PHE A 102 -4.81 -6.70 -9.91
C PHE A 102 -5.72 -7.72 -10.63
N ASP A 103 -7.02 -7.66 -10.41
CA ASP A 103 -7.98 -8.53 -11.10
C ASP A 103 -7.90 -8.36 -12.63
N ARG A 104 -7.83 -7.12 -13.14
CA ARG A 104 -7.65 -6.84 -14.57
C ARG A 104 -6.32 -7.34 -15.13
N LEU A 105 -5.29 -7.40 -14.31
CA LEU A 105 -3.99 -7.97 -14.68
C LEU A 105 -3.97 -9.50 -14.58
N GLY A 106 -5.08 -10.13 -14.17
CA GLY A 106 -5.16 -11.58 -13.95
C GLY A 106 -4.42 -12.05 -12.68
N LEU A 107 -4.12 -11.14 -11.78
CA LEU A 107 -3.41 -11.41 -10.54
C LEU A 107 -4.40 -11.49 -9.36
N LYS A 108 -4.29 -12.56 -8.58
CA LYS A 108 -5.09 -12.75 -7.37
C LYS A 108 -4.34 -12.17 -6.17
N ALA A 109 -4.67 -10.96 -5.80
CA ALA A 109 -4.04 -10.28 -4.68
C ALA A 109 -4.79 -10.56 -3.36
N ILE A 110 -4.04 -10.78 -2.29
CA ILE A 110 -4.54 -10.96 -0.94
C ILE A 110 -4.22 -9.69 -0.15
N PRO A 111 -5.22 -8.87 0.24
CA PRO A 111 -4.97 -7.73 1.11
C PRO A 111 -4.63 -8.21 2.52
N MET A 112 -3.49 -7.78 3.03
CA MET A 112 -3.00 -8.08 4.37
C MET A 112 -2.75 -6.79 5.13
N ALA A 113 -3.10 -6.75 6.41
CA ALA A 113 -2.76 -5.64 7.27
C ALA A 113 -1.24 -5.54 7.41
N ALA A 114 -0.70 -4.37 7.09
CA ALA A 114 0.72 -4.07 7.13
C ALA A 114 1.06 -3.07 8.24
N ASP A 115 2.35 -2.95 8.56
CA ASP A 115 2.83 -1.87 9.38
C ASP A 115 2.89 -0.56 8.60
N THR A 116 2.68 0.54 9.30
CA THR A 116 2.68 1.86 8.67
C THR A 116 4.09 2.42 8.48
N GLY A 117 5.08 1.81 9.13
CA GLY A 117 6.48 2.20 9.03
C GLY A 117 6.75 3.66 9.45
N PRO A 118 7.83 4.29 8.93
CA PRO A 118 8.20 5.67 9.26
C PRO A 118 7.17 6.73 8.85
N ILE A 119 6.27 6.39 7.93
CA ILE A 119 5.21 7.30 7.46
C ILE A 119 4.17 7.52 8.54
N GLY A 120 3.93 6.51 9.39
CA GLY A 120 2.95 6.56 10.48
C GLY A 120 1.51 6.30 9.99
N GLY A 121 0.56 6.40 10.91
CA GLY A 121 -0.85 6.07 10.68
C GLY A 121 -1.24 4.73 11.30
N ASP A 122 -2.52 4.40 11.29
CA ASP A 122 -3.07 3.20 11.95
C ASP A 122 -3.83 2.27 10.98
N LEU A 123 -3.85 2.62 9.70
CA LEU A 123 -4.53 1.85 8.66
C LEU A 123 -3.60 1.66 7.47
N SER A 124 -3.08 0.45 7.30
CA SER A 124 -2.19 0.08 6.20
C SER A 124 -2.50 -1.32 5.70
N HIS A 125 -2.42 -1.53 4.38
CA HIS A 125 -2.54 -2.83 3.74
C HIS A 125 -1.49 -3.00 2.65
N GLU A 126 -0.98 -4.21 2.54
CA GLU A 126 -0.24 -4.71 1.39
C GLU A 126 -1.10 -5.67 0.59
N PHE A 127 -0.92 -5.68 -0.72
CA PHE A 127 -1.62 -6.58 -1.64
C PHE A 127 -0.64 -7.65 -2.11
N ILE A 128 -0.68 -8.80 -1.45
CA ILE A 128 0.29 -9.88 -1.66
C ILE A 128 -0.17 -10.78 -2.79
N ILE A 129 0.75 -11.12 -3.68
CA ILE A 129 0.55 -12.06 -4.78
C ILE A 129 1.44 -13.27 -4.53
N LEU A 130 0.86 -14.47 -4.60
CA LEU A 130 1.59 -15.72 -4.40
C LEU A 130 2.54 -15.98 -5.56
N ALA A 131 3.81 -16.24 -5.25
CA ALA A 131 4.83 -16.58 -6.23
C ALA A 131 5.85 -17.57 -5.62
N GLU A 132 6.34 -18.51 -6.41
CA GLU A 132 7.38 -19.46 -5.98
C GLU A 132 8.70 -18.76 -5.59
N THR A 133 8.94 -17.56 -6.12
CA THR A 133 10.10 -16.71 -5.83
C THR A 133 9.84 -15.68 -4.74
N GLY A 134 8.77 -15.85 -3.95
CA GLY A 134 8.43 -14.95 -2.85
C GLY A 134 9.52 -14.89 -1.77
N GLU A 135 9.60 -13.74 -1.08
CA GLU A 135 10.60 -13.51 -0.03
C GLU A 135 10.09 -13.83 1.37
N SER A 136 8.78 -13.75 1.57
CA SER A 136 8.13 -13.93 2.88
C SER A 136 7.08 -15.01 2.80
N GLN A 137 6.93 -15.76 3.88
CA GLN A 137 5.82 -16.69 4.01
C GLN A 137 4.54 -15.96 4.39
N ILE A 138 3.43 -16.48 3.89
CA ILE A 138 2.11 -15.96 4.25
C ILE A 138 1.17 -17.07 4.72
N TYR A 139 0.21 -16.67 5.54
CA TYR A 139 -0.83 -17.51 6.09
C TYR A 139 -2.18 -16.86 5.79
N ALA A 140 -3.02 -17.54 5.03
CA ALA A 140 -4.29 -16.95 4.63
C ALA A 140 -5.42 -17.98 4.51
N ASP A 141 -6.64 -17.50 4.57
CA ASP A 141 -7.83 -18.27 4.27
C ASP A 141 -8.09 -18.27 2.75
N LYS A 142 -8.03 -19.44 2.13
CA LYS A 142 -8.24 -19.64 0.70
C LYS A 142 -9.57 -19.08 0.20
N ARG A 143 -10.59 -19.00 1.06
CA ARG A 143 -11.91 -18.47 0.71
C ARG A 143 -11.89 -17.00 0.32
N ILE A 144 -10.84 -16.25 0.67
CA ILE A 144 -10.64 -14.85 0.25
C ILE A 144 -10.68 -14.71 -1.28
N PHE A 145 -10.21 -15.73 -2.01
CA PHE A 145 -10.24 -15.75 -3.48
C PHE A 145 -11.64 -15.99 -4.08
N GLN A 146 -12.63 -16.33 -3.26
CA GLN A 146 -14.01 -16.51 -3.69
C GLN A 146 -14.81 -15.19 -3.64
N LEU A 147 -14.24 -14.14 -3.08
CA LEU A 147 -14.87 -12.84 -3.08
C LEU A 147 -14.93 -12.28 -4.51
N ASP A 148 -16.14 -12.04 -4.94
CA ASP A 148 -16.45 -11.53 -6.27
C ASP A 148 -16.51 -10.00 -6.26
N LEU A 149 -15.50 -9.36 -6.82
CA LEU A 149 -15.39 -7.91 -6.88
C LEU A 149 -16.52 -7.24 -7.69
N SER A 150 -17.18 -7.97 -8.59
CA SER A 150 -18.29 -7.44 -9.38
C SER A 150 -19.54 -7.11 -8.55
N LYS A 151 -19.64 -7.69 -7.35
CA LYS A 151 -20.73 -7.44 -6.40
C LYS A 151 -20.63 -6.12 -5.64
N TYR A 152 -19.50 -5.42 -5.78
CA TYR A 152 -19.27 -4.16 -5.09
C TYR A 152 -19.31 -2.98 -6.06
N GLU A 153 -20.06 -1.97 -5.67
CA GLU A 153 -20.19 -0.71 -6.38
C GLU A 153 -19.25 0.34 -5.80
N SER A 154 -19.03 1.43 -6.55
CA SER A 154 -18.20 2.55 -6.10
C SER A 154 -18.90 3.47 -5.08
N THR A 155 -19.99 3.01 -4.45
CA THR A 155 -20.70 3.73 -3.38
C THR A 155 -19.98 3.53 -2.04
N GLU A 156 -20.05 4.51 -1.16
CA GLU A 156 -19.36 4.47 0.13
C GLU A 156 -19.76 3.26 0.98
N SER A 157 -21.05 2.97 1.06
CA SER A 157 -21.57 1.82 1.82
C SER A 157 -21.08 0.49 1.26
N SER A 158 -21.03 0.34 -0.06
CA SER A 158 -20.54 -0.86 -0.72
C SER A 158 -19.04 -1.04 -0.53
N LEU A 159 -18.25 0.04 -0.63
CA LEU A 159 -16.80 -0.02 -0.40
C LEU A 159 -16.43 -0.33 1.06
N SER A 160 -17.17 0.24 2.01
CA SER A 160 -17.00 -0.08 3.43
C SER A 160 -17.36 -1.54 3.72
N LYS A 161 -18.44 -2.04 3.14
CA LYS A 161 -18.81 -3.45 3.22
C LYS A 161 -17.74 -4.36 2.63
N MET A 162 -17.26 -4.05 1.44
CA MET A 162 -16.20 -4.81 0.77
C MET A 162 -14.96 -4.94 1.67
N ARG A 163 -14.43 -3.84 2.19
CA ARG A 163 -13.27 -3.89 3.08
C ARG A 163 -13.52 -4.77 4.30
N LYS A 164 -14.73 -4.68 4.89
CA LYS A 164 -15.13 -5.54 6.01
C LYS A 164 -15.18 -7.01 5.60
N ASP A 165 -15.73 -7.32 4.42
CA ASP A 165 -15.83 -8.69 3.92
C ASP A 165 -14.42 -9.31 3.75
N PHE A 166 -13.46 -8.57 3.21
CA PHE A 166 -12.06 -9.00 3.14
C PHE A 166 -11.42 -9.18 4.52
N SER A 167 -11.69 -8.27 5.47
CA SER A 167 -11.15 -8.33 6.82
C SER A 167 -11.72 -9.47 7.68
N ASN A 168 -12.81 -10.12 7.25
CA ASN A 168 -13.36 -11.30 7.92
C ASN A 168 -12.53 -12.57 7.66
N PHE A 169 -11.67 -12.57 6.64
CA PHE A 169 -10.77 -13.68 6.36
C PHE A 169 -9.43 -13.47 7.05
N TYR A 170 -8.89 -14.54 7.58
CA TYR A 170 -7.54 -14.50 8.13
C TYR A 170 -6.53 -14.29 7.00
N SER A 171 -5.66 -13.32 7.16
CA SER A 171 -4.51 -13.11 6.29
C SER A 171 -3.39 -12.42 7.10
N ALA A 172 -2.19 -13.00 7.09
CA ALA A 172 -1.05 -12.48 7.82
C ALA A 172 0.27 -12.90 7.14
N THR A 173 1.28 -12.04 7.25
CA THR A 173 2.67 -12.41 7.00
C THR A 173 3.23 -13.20 8.19
N ASP A 174 4.38 -13.85 8.03
CA ASP A 174 5.09 -14.59 9.09
C ASP A 174 5.31 -13.75 10.34
N GLU A 175 5.63 -12.46 10.21
CA GLU A 175 5.84 -11.54 11.34
C GLU A 175 4.58 -11.33 12.22
N LYS A 176 3.40 -11.44 11.63
CA LYS A 176 2.10 -11.23 12.29
C LYS A 176 1.30 -12.52 12.47
N PHE A 177 1.91 -13.66 12.17
CA PHE A 177 1.25 -14.95 12.24
C PHE A 177 0.93 -15.37 13.67
N ASP A 178 -0.33 -15.67 13.93
CA ASP A 178 -0.82 -16.28 15.16
C ASP A 178 -1.37 -17.68 14.84
N GLU A 179 -0.61 -18.71 15.14
CA GLU A 179 -0.93 -20.08 14.81
C GLU A 179 -2.22 -20.57 15.51
N LYS A 180 -2.45 -20.17 16.74
CA LYS A 180 -3.66 -20.53 17.47
C LYS A 180 -4.89 -19.96 16.81
N LYS A 181 -4.88 -18.64 16.61
CA LYS A 181 -5.97 -17.93 15.95
C LYS A 181 -6.22 -18.45 14.53
N PHE A 182 -5.16 -18.73 13.77
CA PHE A 182 -5.26 -19.28 12.44
C PHE A 182 -5.97 -20.63 12.41
N ASN A 183 -5.54 -21.57 13.29
CA ASN A 183 -6.13 -22.90 13.37
C ASN A 183 -7.58 -22.89 13.92
N GLU A 184 -7.93 -21.91 14.75
CA GLU A 184 -9.30 -21.74 15.27
C GLU A 184 -10.25 -21.11 14.23
N THR A 185 -9.73 -20.28 13.31
CA THR A 185 -10.58 -19.50 12.38
C THR A 185 -10.61 -20.06 10.96
N VAL A 186 -9.59 -20.85 10.56
CA VAL A 186 -9.46 -21.37 9.20
C VAL A 186 -9.40 -22.89 9.20
N ASP A 187 -10.40 -23.53 8.59
CA ASP A 187 -10.40 -24.97 8.40
C ASP A 187 -9.16 -25.44 7.61
N LYS A 188 -8.61 -26.61 7.97
CA LYS A 188 -7.38 -27.16 7.36
C LYS A 188 -7.40 -27.18 5.84
N ASN A 189 -8.56 -27.48 5.23
CA ASN A 189 -8.72 -27.51 3.75
C ASN A 189 -8.70 -26.13 3.10
N ASN A 190 -8.86 -25.07 3.87
CA ASN A 190 -8.85 -23.67 3.43
C ASN A 190 -7.56 -22.92 3.82
N GLN A 191 -6.65 -23.56 4.51
CA GLN A 191 -5.38 -22.93 4.92
C GLN A 191 -4.44 -22.78 3.73
N ILE A 192 -3.92 -21.57 3.54
CA ILE A 192 -2.74 -21.28 2.72
C ILE A 192 -1.58 -21.08 3.68
N ARG A 193 -0.48 -21.78 3.43
CA ARG A 193 0.82 -21.65 4.14
C ARG A 193 1.91 -21.70 3.05
N THR A 194 2.43 -20.58 2.63
CA THR A 194 3.41 -20.50 1.54
C THR A 194 4.28 -19.26 1.65
#